data_cb99f233821f89a8200d89b97d6908ee
#
_entry.id   cb99f233821f89a8200d89b97d6908ee
#
_cell.length_a   1.000
_cell.length_b   1.000
_cell.length_c   1.000
_cell.angle_alpha   90.00
_cell.angle_beta   90.00
_cell.angle_gamma   90.00
#
_symmetry.space_group_name_H-M   'P 1'
#
loop_
_entity.id
_entity.type
_entity.pdbx_description
1 polymer ?
#
loop_
_entity_poly.entity_id
_entity_poly.type
_entity_poly.pdbx_seq_one_letter_code
_entity_poly.pdbx_strand_id
1 'polypeptide(L)' 'MNPVRYKGLLKTWKDDRGFGFIQPDDNSKEVFLHISALPGTSRRPQVGDTILYQLATEQDGKVRASNALIQGV' A
#
# COMPACT_ATOMS: atom_id res chain seq x y z
N MET A 1 -17.52 -8.17 -11.32
CA MET A 1 -16.11 -8.51 -11.51
C MET A 1 -15.32 -8.05 -10.31
N ASN A 2 -14.53 -8.95 -9.73
CA ASN A 2 -13.77 -8.60 -8.54
C ASN A 2 -12.61 -7.68 -8.90
N PRO A 3 -12.35 -6.64 -8.08
CA PRO A 3 -11.17 -5.81 -8.33
C PRO A 3 -9.89 -6.63 -8.18
N VAL A 4 -8.92 -6.31 -9.02
CA VAL A 4 -7.62 -6.95 -8.95
C VAL A 4 -6.84 -6.37 -7.77
N ARG A 5 -6.28 -7.24 -6.93
CA ARG A 5 -5.38 -6.82 -5.87
C ARG A 5 -3.96 -7.12 -6.28
N TYR A 6 -3.10 -6.18 -6.00
CA TYR A 6 -1.66 -6.31 -6.20
C TYR A 6 -1.00 -6.68 -4.89
N LYS A 7 0.23 -7.11 -4.97
CA LYS A 7 1.00 -7.54 -3.80
C LYS A 7 2.39 -6.95 -3.89
N GLY A 8 2.91 -6.50 -2.75
CA GLY A 8 4.24 -5.96 -2.69
C GLY A 8 4.74 -5.90 -1.26
N LEU A 9 6.02 -5.54 -1.10
CA LEU A 9 6.64 -5.39 0.21
C LEU A 9 6.68 -3.91 0.58
N LEU A 10 6.33 -3.60 1.83
CA LEU A 10 6.46 -2.25 2.34
C LEU A 10 7.95 -1.96 2.51
N LYS A 11 8.46 -1.06 1.69
CA LYS A 11 9.88 -0.75 1.64
C LYS A 11 10.24 0.41 2.57
N THR A 12 9.35 1.37 2.71
CA THR A 12 9.54 2.56 3.53
C THR A 12 8.26 2.86 4.29
N TRP A 13 8.39 3.27 5.53
CA TRP A 13 7.24 3.71 6.31
C TRP A 13 7.64 4.85 7.23
N LYS A 14 6.90 5.96 7.16
CA LYS A 14 7.07 7.12 8.04
C LYS A 14 5.92 7.13 9.01
N ASP A 15 6.12 6.55 10.17
CA ASP A 15 5.05 6.33 11.14
C ASP A 15 4.46 7.64 11.67
N ASP A 16 5.30 8.64 11.83
CA ASP A 16 4.86 9.95 12.31
C ASP A 16 4.04 10.73 11.28
N ARG A 17 4.18 10.39 10.00
CA ARG A 17 3.45 11.05 8.91
C ARG A 17 2.36 10.19 8.33
N GLY A 18 2.37 8.88 8.62
CA GLY A 18 1.32 7.97 8.18
C GLY A 18 1.38 7.62 6.71
N PHE A 19 2.57 7.53 6.12
CA PHE A 19 2.71 7.12 4.73
C PHE A 19 4.01 6.37 4.49
N GLY A 20 4.08 5.71 3.35
CA GLY A 20 5.28 5.01 2.93
C GLY A 20 5.16 4.56 1.48
N PHE A 21 6.03 3.65 1.09
CA PHE A 21 6.10 3.15 -0.28
C PHE A 21 6.15 1.64 -0.29
N ILE A 22 5.41 1.06 -1.23
CA ILE A 22 5.37 -0.38 -1.47
C ILE A 22 6.18 -0.67 -2.72
N GLN A 23 7.06 -1.68 -2.65
CA GLN A 23 7.75 -2.21 -3.83
C GLN A 23 6.92 -3.36 -4.37
N PRO A 24 6.28 -3.19 -5.54
CA PRO A 24 5.47 -4.28 -6.11
C PRO A 24 6.31 -5.52 -6.43
N ASP A 25 5.68 -6.69 -6.33
CA ASP A 25 6.36 -7.97 -6.58
C ASP A 25 6.86 -8.10 -8.02
N ASP A 26 6.24 -7.38 -8.95
CA ASP A 26 6.63 -7.44 -10.37
C ASP A 26 7.75 -6.46 -10.72
N ASN A 27 8.38 -5.84 -9.72
CA ASN A 27 9.45 -4.87 -9.88
C ASN A 27 9.02 -3.58 -10.60
N SER A 28 7.74 -3.27 -10.59
CA SER A 28 7.23 -1.99 -11.06
C SER A 28 7.70 -0.86 -10.16
N LYS A 29 7.39 0.37 -10.54
CA LYS A 29 7.69 1.54 -9.72
C LYS A 29 7.01 1.43 -8.35
N GLU A 30 7.67 1.99 -7.35
CA GLU A 30 7.12 2.03 -6.00
C GLU A 30 5.76 2.71 -5.98
N VAL A 31 4.88 2.21 -5.12
CA VAL A 31 3.51 2.71 -5.00
C VAL A 31 3.37 3.40 -3.64
N PHE A 32 2.83 4.62 -3.66
CA PHE A 32 2.58 5.38 -2.43
C PHE A 32 1.46 4.71 -1.62
N LEU A 33 1.69 4.55 -0.31
CA LEU A 33 0.69 4.02 0.62
C LEU A 33 0.48 5.01 1.75
N HIS A 34 -0.76 5.47 1.92
CA HIS A 34 -1.15 6.32 3.05
C HIS A 34 -1.92 5.49 4.07
N ILE A 35 -1.81 5.87 5.35
CA ILE A 35 -2.49 5.14 6.44
C ILE A 35 -4.00 5.07 6.22
N SER A 36 -4.59 6.07 5.57
CA SER A 36 -6.02 6.10 5.29
C SER A 36 -6.48 4.99 4.34
N ALA A 37 -5.56 4.36 3.62
CA ALA A 37 -5.87 3.24 2.72
C ALA A 37 -5.97 1.92 3.48
N LEU A 38 -5.55 1.88 4.74
CA LEU A 38 -5.59 0.68 5.58
C LEU A 38 -6.86 0.69 6.45
N PRO A 39 -7.43 -0.49 6.75
CA PRO A 39 -8.56 -0.55 7.67
C PRO A 39 -8.17 -0.03 9.05
N GLY A 40 -9.09 0.66 9.71
CA GLY A 40 -8.83 1.22 11.04
C GLY A 40 -8.57 0.18 12.12
N THR A 41 -8.91 -1.07 11.85
CA THR A 41 -8.70 -2.18 12.79
C THR A 41 -7.34 -2.85 12.63
N SER A 42 -6.58 -2.48 11.59
CA SER A 42 -5.26 -3.07 11.35
C SER A 42 -4.24 -2.43 12.27
N ARG A 43 -3.21 -3.22 12.61
CA ARG A 43 -2.04 -2.64 13.26
C ARG A 43 -1.32 -1.69 12.30
N ARG A 44 -0.45 -0.85 12.83
CA ARG A 44 0.37 0.00 11.99
C ARG A 44 1.32 -0.85 11.14
N PRO A 45 1.49 -0.49 9.87
CA PRO A 45 2.41 -1.23 9.02
C PRO A 45 3.86 -1.01 9.42
N GLN A 46 4.69 -1.96 9.06
CA GLN A 46 6.13 -1.92 9.32
C GLN A 46 6.87 -2.28 8.04
N VAL A 47 8.08 -1.78 7.90
CA VAL A 47 8.95 -2.15 6.79
C VAL A 47 9.13 -3.66 6.78
N GLY A 48 8.95 -4.27 5.61
CA GLY A 48 9.01 -5.72 5.45
C GLY A 48 7.65 -6.39 5.41
N ASP A 49 6.58 -5.68 5.76
CA ASP A 49 5.23 -6.24 5.67
C ASP A 49 4.85 -6.46 4.21
N THR A 50 4.12 -7.54 3.97
CA THR A 50 3.51 -7.77 2.66
C THR A 50 2.15 -7.07 2.64
N ILE A 51 1.96 -6.22 1.63
CA ILE A 51 0.76 -5.42 1.49
C ILE A 51 -0.01 -5.89 0.28
N LEU A 52 -1.30 -6.16 0.47
CA LEU A 52 -2.24 -6.41 -0.62
C LEU A 52 -3.02 -5.13 -0.85
N TYR A 53 -3.09 -4.66 -2.08
CA TYR A 53 -3.65 -3.35 -2.35
C TYR A 53 -4.26 -3.27 -3.73
N GLN A 54 -5.08 -2.24 -3.94
CA GLN A 54 -5.59 -1.86 -5.25
C GLN A 54 -4.90 -0.58 -5.68
N LEU A 55 -4.85 -0.34 -6.98
CA LEU A 55 -4.26 0.89 -7.51
C LEU A 55 -5.35 1.91 -7.78
N ALA A 56 -5.11 3.14 -7.39
CA ALA A 56 -5.96 4.28 -7.69
C ALA A 56 -5.12 5.35 -8.36
N THR A 57 -5.64 5.94 -9.43
CA THR A 57 -4.95 7.01 -10.15
C THR A 57 -5.55 8.34 -9.74
N GLU A 58 -4.71 9.26 -9.31
CA GLU A 58 -5.14 10.61 -8.94
C GLU A 58 -5.23 11.50 -10.16
N GLN A 59 -5.84 12.69 -9.98
CA GLN A 59 -6.07 13.61 -11.07
C GLN A 59 -4.79 14.08 -11.75
N ASP A 60 -3.69 14.12 -11.00
CA ASP A 60 -2.39 14.52 -11.54
C ASP A 60 -1.64 13.38 -12.23
N GLY A 61 -2.28 12.23 -12.38
CA GLY A 61 -1.69 11.07 -13.02
C GLY A 61 -0.85 10.19 -12.11
N LYS A 62 -0.70 10.55 -10.85
CA LYS A 62 0.04 9.73 -9.89
C LYS A 62 -0.80 8.54 -9.44
N VAL A 63 -0.12 7.43 -9.18
CA VAL A 63 -0.76 6.19 -8.75
C VAL A 63 -0.45 5.97 -7.27
N ARG A 64 -1.47 5.57 -6.53
CA ARG A 64 -1.32 5.26 -5.11
C ARG A 64 -2.04 3.97 -4.76
N ALA A 65 -1.65 3.38 -3.63
CA ALA A 65 -2.36 2.21 -3.11
C ALA A 65 -3.71 2.63 -2.51
N SER A 66 -4.69 1.76 -2.69
CA SER A 66 -6.04 1.97 -2.18
C SER A 66 -6.54 0.64 -1.64
N ASN A 67 -7.43 0.67 -0.65
CA ASN A 67 -8.02 -0.54 -0.04
C ASN A 67 -6.93 -1.56 0.31
N ALA A 68 -5.90 -1.10 1.00
CA ALA A 68 -4.75 -1.92 1.33
C ALA A 68 -5.00 -2.77 2.56
N LEU A 69 -4.38 -3.94 2.57
CA LEU A 69 -4.42 -4.87 3.69
C LEU A 69 -3.01 -5.36 3.97
N ILE A 70 -2.70 -5.54 5.26
CA ILE A 70 -1.45 -6.18 5.67
C ILE A 70 -1.70 -7.68 5.70
N GLN A 71 -0.94 -8.43 4.91
CA GLN A 71 -1.13 -9.87 4.82
C GLN A 71 -0.79 -10.52 6.15
N GLY A 72 -1.65 -11.45 6.58
CA GLY A 72 -1.43 -12.18 7.84
C GLY A 72 -1.97 -11.49 9.08
N VAL A 73 -2.68 -10.38 8.90
CA VAL A 73 -3.27 -9.63 10.01
C VAL A 73 -4.78 -9.69 9.96
#